data_418d8d998f726e683845e22da047103b
#
_entry.id   418d8d998f726e683845e22da047103b
#
_cell.length_a   1.000
_cell.length_b   1.000
_cell.length_c   1.000
_cell.angle_alpha   90.00
_cell.angle_beta   90.00
_cell.angle_gamma   90.00
#
_symmetry.space_group_name_H-M   'P 1'
#
loop_
_entity.id
_entity.type
_entity.pdbx_description
1 polymer ?
#
loop_
_entity_poly.entity_id
_entity_poly.type
_entity_poly.pdbx_seq_one_letter_code
_entity_poly.pdbx_strand_id
1 'polypeptide(L)'
;MDVRRESEATPTKNRTEVERKSERELVVTRTVNAPARLVFEAWTKAELFRRWWVPKSYGQTLLSCEIDVRVGGQYRLVFRHEDSTMEFFGTYLEVTPHSRLVWTNDEGDGQTVTTVTFNETAGKTLLVVHDLYPSKEALDSGSTGAMPEALDQLDELLASLGSSTETK
;
A
#
# COMPACT_ATOMS: atom_id res chain seq x y z
N MET A 1 -19.87 15.10 24.34
CA MET A 1 -19.66 14.46 24.10
C MET A 1 -19.49 13.68 23.82
N ASP A 2 -19.39 13.23 23.40
CA ASP A 2 -19.22 12.43 23.00
C ASP A 2 -19.00 11.70 22.15
N VAL A 3 -19.04 11.97 21.73
CA VAL A 3 -18.90 11.41 20.56
C VAL A 3 -17.77 10.59 20.34
N ARG A 4 -16.70 10.95 20.66
CA ARG A 4 -15.62 10.21 20.49
C ARG A 4 -15.70 8.98 21.14
N ARG A 5 -16.56 8.81 21.91
CA ARG A 5 -16.69 7.64 22.53
C ARG A 5 -16.97 6.58 21.68
N GLU A 6 -17.69 6.78 20.64
CA GLU A 6 -17.94 5.74 19.81
C GLU A 6 -16.76 5.28 19.16
N SER A 7 -15.90 6.13 18.76
CA SER A 7 -14.73 5.68 18.09
C SER A 7 -13.88 4.87 19.02
N GLU A 8 -13.89 5.18 20.26
CA GLU A 8 -13.14 4.37 21.13
C GLU A 8 -13.73 3.05 21.31
N ALA A 9 -15.01 2.93 21.15
CA ALA A 9 -15.66 1.67 21.37
C ALA A 9 -15.34 0.65 20.29
N THR A 10 -14.75 1.04 19.18
CA THR A 10 -14.42 0.06 18.17
C THR A 10 -12.96 0.05 17.95
N PRO A 11 -12.24 -0.51 18.85
CA PRO A 11 -10.82 -0.41 18.82
C PRO A 11 -10.13 -1.32 17.89
N THR A 12 -10.83 -2.26 17.29
CA THR A 12 -10.15 -3.26 16.51
C THR A 12 -9.79 -2.79 15.12
N LYS A 13 -10.39 -1.71 14.66
CA LYS A 13 -10.11 -1.28 13.31
C LYS A 13 -9.31 0.01 13.30
N ASN A 14 -8.17 -0.04 12.69
CA ASN A 14 -7.33 1.14 12.60
C ASN A 14 -7.81 2.05 11.48
N ARG A 15 -7.43 3.31 11.55
CA ARG A 15 -7.82 4.30 10.60
C ARG A 15 -6.70 4.63 9.68
N THR A 16 -7.00 4.84 8.42
CA THR A 16 -6.05 5.34 7.46
C THR A 16 -6.16 6.86 7.40
N GLU A 17 -5.03 7.53 7.53
CA GLU A 17 -5.00 8.97 7.44
C GLU A 17 -4.27 9.36 6.16
N VAL A 18 -4.82 10.34 5.46
CA VAL A 18 -4.25 10.82 4.21
C VAL A 18 -4.00 12.31 4.36
N GLU A 19 -2.76 12.72 4.09
CA GLU A 19 -2.39 14.11 4.24
C GLU A 19 -1.67 14.61 3.00
N ARG A 20 -2.10 15.74 2.45
CA ARG A 20 -1.41 16.35 1.33
C ARG A 20 -0.37 17.30 1.90
N LYS A 21 0.90 16.93 1.76
CA LYS A 21 1.99 17.72 2.34
C LYS A 21 2.40 18.89 1.49
N SER A 22 2.20 18.82 0.19
CA SER A 22 2.55 19.88 -0.72
C SER A 22 1.78 19.66 -2.01
N GLU A 23 2.05 20.48 -3.02
CA GLU A 23 1.38 20.32 -4.30
C GLU A 23 1.70 18.99 -4.96
N ARG A 24 2.82 18.40 -4.60
CA ARG A 24 3.26 17.16 -5.23
C ARG A 24 3.41 15.99 -4.25
N GLU A 25 3.14 16.20 -2.98
CA GLU A 25 3.39 15.15 -1.98
C GLU A 25 2.14 14.72 -1.25
N LEU A 26 1.99 13.41 -1.12
CA LEU A 26 0.88 12.85 -0.38
C LEU A 26 1.42 11.82 0.58
N VAL A 27 0.93 11.81 1.82
CA VAL A 27 1.37 10.86 2.82
C VAL A 27 0.16 10.11 3.35
N VAL A 28 0.24 8.78 3.32
CA VAL A 28 -0.81 7.93 3.85
C VAL A 28 -0.22 7.17 5.03
N THR A 29 -0.91 7.19 6.15
CA THR A 29 -0.43 6.58 7.38
C THR A 29 -1.47 5.61 7.93
N ARG A 30 -1.00 4.44 8.36
CA ARG A 30 -1.89 3.43 8.91
C ARG A 30 -1.12 2.52 9.86
N THR A 31 -1.70 2.24 11.02
CA THR A 31 -1.15 1.21 11.90
C THR A 31 -1.79 -0.11 11.54
N VAL A 32 -0.96 -1.12 11.31
CA VAL A 32 -1.43 -2.46 10.95
C VAL A 32 -1.14 -3.40 12.09
N ASN A 33 -2.06 -4.30 12.37
CA ASN A 33 -1.95 -5.19 13.53
C ASN A 33 -1.15 -6.44 13.19
N ALA A 34 0.11 -6.24 12.82
CA ALA A 34 1.00 -7.34 12.49
C ALA A 34 2.44 -6.86 12.57
N PRO A 35 3.39 -7.77 12.81
CA PRO A 35 4.79 -7.37 12.87
C PRO A 35 5.32 -6.96 11.51
N ALA A 36 6.34 -6.11 11.50
CA ALA A 36 6.88 -5.55 10.27
C ALA A 36 7.30 -6.63 9.28
N ARG A 37 7.80 -7.74 9.76
CA ARG A 37 8.21 -8.83 8.89
C ARG A 37 7.06 -9.32 8.01
N LEU A 38 5.88 -9.52 8.61
CA LEU A 38 4.73 -9.98 7.84
C LEU A 38 4.19 -8.89 6.92
N VAL A 39 4.19 -7.65 7.40
CA VAL A 39 3.71 -6.54 6.57
C VAL A 39 4.62 -6.40 5.37
N PHE A 40 5.92 -6.48 5.58
CA PHE A 40 6.88 -6.34 4.50
C PHE A 40 6.70 -7.47 3.47
N GLU A 41 6.43 -8.69 3.93
CA GLU A 41 6.18 -9.80 3.02
C GLU A 41 4.95 -9.55 2.16
N ALA A 42 3.91 -8.97 2.74
CA ALA A 42 2.70 -8.68 1.99
C ALA A 42 2.94 -7.64 0.89
N TRP A 43 3.94 -6.80 1.07
CA TRP A 43 4.28 -5.78 0.07
C TRP A 43 5.28 -6.30 -0.96
N THR A 44 5.97 -7.41 -0.68
CA THR A 44 7.08 -7.84 -1.53
C THR A 44 6.92 -9.20 -2.18
N LYS A 45 5.94 -9.98 -1.76
CA LYS A 45 5.67 -11.26 -2.39
C LYS A 45 4.47 -11.11 -3.30
N ALA A 46 4.65 -11.43 -4.59
CA ALA A 46 3.61 -11.22 -5.57
C ALA A 46 2.30 -11.89 -5.19
N GLU A 47 2.37 -13.12 -4.70
CA GLU A 47 1.15 -13.85 -4.38
C GLU A 47 0.38 -13.23 -3.22
N LEU A 48 1.05 -12.50 -2.34
CA LEU A 48 0.37 -11.80 -1.26
C LEU A 48 -0.05 -10.41 -1.70
N PHE A 49 0.84 -9.71 -2.39
CA PHE A 49 0.59 -8.35 -2.83
C PHE A 49 -0.69 -8.27 -3.68
N ARG A 50 -0.87 -9.20 -4.59
CA ARG A 50 -2.01 -9.19 -5.48
C ARG A 50 -3.34 -9.42 -4.78
N ARG A 51 -3.32 -9.86 -3.53
CA ARG A 51 -4.53 -10.15 -2.80
C ARG A 51 -5.14 -8.93 -2.12
N TRP A 52 -4.37 -7.87 -1.96
CA TRP A 52 -4.88 -6.70 -1.24
C TRP A 52 -4.72 -5.38 -1.98
N TRP A 53 -3.89 -5.33 -3.02
CA TRP A 53 -3.54 -4.07 -3.67
C TRP A 53 -4.71 -3.39 -4.37
N VAL A 54 -5.63 -4.14 -4.96
CA VAL A 54 -6.71 -3.57 -5.74
C VAL A 54 -7.99 -3.54 -4.91
N PRO A 55 -8.56 -2.34 -4.67
CA PRO A 55 -9.82 -2.27 -3.91
C PRO A 55 -10.93 -2.99 -4.63
N LYS A 56 -11.66 -3.83 -3.90
CA LYS A 56 -12.74 -4.61 -4.48
C LYS A 56 -13.83 -3.72 -5.07
N SER A 57 -14.03 -2.57 -4.46
CA SER A 57 -15.09 -1.67 -4.93
C SER A 57 -14.81 -1.08 -6.30
N TYR A 58 -13.56 -1.17 -6.76
CA TYR A 58 -13.21 -0.59 -8.06
C TYR A 58 -13.58 -1.50 -9.23
N GLY A 59 -13.90 -2.75 -8.97
CA GLY A 59 -14.30 -3.66 -10.04
C GLY A 59 -13.21 -3.97 -11.03
N GLN A 60 -11.95 -3.85 -10.60
CA GLN A 60 -10.81 -4.12 -11.46
C GLN A 60 -10.24 -5.49 -11.16
N THR A 61 -9.63 -6.11 -12.16
CA THR A 61 -8.99 -7.41 -11.99
C THR A 61 -7.50 -7.25 -12.26
N LEU A 62 -6.69 -7.74 -11.34
CA LEU A 62 -5.24 -7.74 -11.53
C LEU A 62 -4.88 -8.97 -12.33
N LEU A 63 -4.59 -8.78 -13.62
CA LEU A 63 -4.30 -9.88 -14.52
C LEU A 63 -2.88 -10.40 -14.35
N SER A 64 -1.94 -9.52 -14.05
CA SER A 64 -0.56 -9.89 -13.93
C SER A 64 0.11 -9.09 -12.83
N CYS A 65 0.94 -9.76 -12.03
CA CYS A 65 1.65 -9.10 -10.95
C CYS A 65 3.06 -9.68 -10.93
N GLU A 66 3.99 -8.95 -11.53
CA GLU A 66 5.38 -9.37 -11.57
C GLU A 66 6.19 -8.36 -10.80
N ILE A 67 6.83 -8.80 -9.74
CA ILE A 67 7.64 -7.90 -8.93
C ILE A 67 8.96 -8.56 -8.63
N ASP A 68 10.06 -7.85 -8.89
CA ASP A 68 11.40 -8.32 -8.64
C ASP A 68 11.98 -7.40 -7.57
N VAL A 69 11.77 -7.76 -6.31
CA VAL A 69 12.05 -6.86 -5.20
C VAL A 69 13.52 -6.89 -4.82
N ARG A 70 14.29 -6.05 -5.49
CA ARG A 70 15.69 -5.82 -5.19
C ARG A 70 16.05 -4.49 -5.83
N VAL A 71 17.12 -3.89 -5.38
CA VAL A 71 17.57 -2.62 -5.93
C VAL A 71 17.82 -2.81 -7.41
N GLY A 72 17.18 -1.98 -8.24
CA GLY A 72 17.31 -2.10 -9.69
C GLY A 72 16.32 -3.08 -10.30
N GLY A 73 15.60 -3.84 -9.48
CA GLY A 73 14.59 -4.74 -9.99
C GLY A 73 13.38 -3.98 -10.46
N GLN A 74 12.57 -4.58 -11.29
CA GLN A 74 11.42 -3.91 -11.88
C GLN A 74 10.15 -4.60 -11.49
N TYR A 75 9.04 -3.86 -11.54
CA TYR A 75 7.74 -4.45 -11.33
C TYR A 75 6.83 -4.06 -12.49
N ARG A 76 5.82 -4.89 -12.70
CA ARG A 76 4.83 -4.66 -13.74
C ARG A 76 3.50 -5.23 -13.27
N LEU A 77 2.49 -4.37 -13.23
CA LEU A 77 1.14 -4.76 -12.85
C LEU A 77 0.22 -4.48 -14.03
N VAL A 78 -0.61 -5.45 -14.37
CA VAL A 78 -1.56 -5.27 -15.46
C VAL A 78 -2.96 -5.48 -14.92
N PHE A 79 -3.79 -4.47 -15.08
CA PHE A 79 -5.16 -4.48 -14.60
C PHE A 79 -6.14 -4.51 -15.75
N ARG A 80 -7.29 -5.11 -15.51
CA ARG A 80 -8.39 -5.01 -16.45
C ARG A 80 -9.57 -4.36 -15.78
N HIS A 81 -10.17 -3.39 -16.46
CA HIS A 81 -11.38 -2.76 -15.98
C HIS A 81 -12.32 -2.73 -17.19
N GLU A 82 -13.41 -3.49 -17.12
CA GLU A 82 -14.33 -3.65 -18.24
C GLU A 82 -13.55 -4.19 -19.45
N ASP A 83 -13.53 -3.46 -20.55
CA ASP A 83 -12.83 -3.91 -21.75
C ASP A 83 -11.45 -3.33 -21.91
N SER A 84 -10.99 -2.57 -20.94
CA SER A 84 -9.70 -1.90 -21.05
C SER A 84 -8.67 -2.52 -20.14
N THR A 85 -7.40 -2.48 -20.56
CA THR A 85 -6.32 -2.90 -19.70
C THR A 85 -5.42 -1.71 -19.43
N MET A 86 -4.83 -1.71 -18.24
CA MET A 86 -3.90 -0.66 -17.83
C MET A 86 -2.66 -1.32 -17.30
N GLU A 87 -1.53 -0.71 -17.55
CA GLU A 87 -0.26 -1.27 -17.12
C GLU A 87 0.46 -0.24 -16.26
N PHE A 88 0.98 -0.70 -15.11
CA PHE A 88 1.79 0.14 -14.24
C PHE A 88 3.13 -0.55 -14.07
N PHE A 89 4.20 0.21 -14.15
CA PHE A 89 5.53 -0.37 -14.03
C PHE A 89 6.52 0.65 -13.48
N GLY A 90 7.62 0.15 -12.98
CA GLY A 90 8.65 1.00 -12.42
C GLY A 90 9.80 0.18 -11.90
N THR A 91 10.65 0.82 -11.09
CA THR A 91 11.88 0.24 -10.62
C THR A 91 12.00 0.43 -9.11
N TYR A 92 12.54 -0.57 -8.43
CA TYR A 92 12.83 -0.46 -7.01
C TYR A 92 14.16 0.27 -6.83
N LEU A 93 14.15 1.33 -6.05
CA LEU A 93 15.34 2.12 -5.79
C LEU A 93 16.02 1.74 -4.49
N GLU A 94 15.24 1.28 -3.52
CA GLU A 94 15.78 0.88 -2.24
C GLU A 94 14.95 -0.26 -1.68
N VAL A 95 15.60 -1.27 -1.14
CA VAL A 95 14.92 -2.39 -0.49
C VAL A 95 15.69 -2.69 0.78
N THR A 96 15.13 -2.30 1.92
CA THR A 96 15.73 -2.59 3.21
C THR A 96 14.73 -3.47 3.95
N PRO A 97 15.02 -4.77 4.08
CA PRO A 97 14.04 -5.71 4.62
C PRO A 97 13.45 -5.27 5.92
N HIS A 98 12.14 -5.36 5.98
CA HIS A 98 11.33 -5.10 7.15
C HIS A 98 11.30 -3.65 7.60
N SER A 99 11.93 -2.73 6.86
CA SER A 99 11.90 -1.34 7.28
C SER A 99 11.59 -0.32 6.18
N ARG A 100 12.01 -0.57 4.94
CA ARG A 100 11.84 0.48 3.93
C ARG A 100 11.86 -0.04 2.50
N LEU A 101 10.95 0.48 1.69
CA LEU A 101 10.93 0.23 0.25
C LEU A 101 10.80 1.57 -0.45
N VAL A 102 11.52 1.74 -1.56
CA VAL A 102 11.35 2.92 -2.39
C VAL A 102 11.26 2.44 -3.83
N TRP A 103 10.23 2.88 -4.52
CA TRP A 103 10.11 2.52 -5.93
C TRP A 103 9.56 3.68 -6.74
N THR A 104 9.70 3.58 -8.07
CA THR A 104 9.17 4.58 -8.97
C THR A 104 7.96 4.00 -9.69
N ASN A 105 7.08 4.88 -10.13
CA ASN A 105 6.00 4.49 -11.00
C ASN A 105 6.04 5.43 -12.19
N ASP A 106 6.13 4.84 -13.41
CA ASP A 106 6.27 5.62 -14.62
C ASP A 106 4.93 6.24 -14.99
N GLU A 107 4.89 7.55 -15.05
CA GLU A 107 3.64 8.25 -15.28
C GLU A 107 3.55 8.85 -16.69
N GLY A 108 4.48 8.53 -17.55
CA GLY A 108 4.46 9.11 -18.88
C GLY A 108 5.22 10.43 -18.96
N ASP A 109 4.79 11.40 -18.16
CA ASP A 109 5.43 12.71 -18.13
C ASP A 109 6.54 12.78 -17.11
N GLY A 110 6.74 11.74 -16.35
CA GLY A 110 7.73 11.73 -15.30
C GLY A 110 7.47 10.53 -14.43
N GLN A 111 7.96 10.55 -13.21
CA GLN A 111 7.83 9.42 -12.31
C GLN A 111 7.30 9.87 -10.97
N THR A 112 6.46 9.01 -10.38
CA THR A 112 6.08 9.17 -8.99
C THR A 112 7.05 8.31 -8.19
N VAL A 113 7.59 8.86 -7.11
CA VAL A 113 8.49 8.12 -6.23
C VAL A 113 7.74 7.79 -4.96
N THR A 114 7.61 6.51 -4.66
CA THR A 114 6.88 6.06 -3.48
C THR A 114 7.87 5.50 -2.47
N THR A 115 7.78 5.97 -1.23
CA THR A 115 8.58 5.48 -0.13
C THR A 115 7.65 4.90 0.91
N VAL A 116 7.88 3.64 1.28
CA VAL A 116 7.08 2.98 2.30
C VAL A 116 8.00 2.63 3.45
N THR A 117 7.63 3.08 4.65
CA THR A 117 8.41 2.72 5.85
C THR A 117 7.55 1.86 6.75
N PHE A 118 8.21 0.93 7.42
CA PHE A 118 7.57 -0.04 8.29
C PHE A 118 8.20 0.10 9.68
N ASN A 119 7.49 0.66 10.61
CA ASN A 119 8.02 0.88 11.97
C ASN A 119 7.24 0.04 12.96
N GLU A 120 7.87 -0.98 13.49
CA GLU A 120 7.19 -1.88 14.40
C GLU A 120 7.32 -1.45 15.84
N THR A 121 6.23 -1.54 16.58
CA THR A 121 6.23 -1.29 18.01
C THR A 121 5.19 -2.22 18.64
N ALA A 122 5.62 -3.03 19.56
CA ALA A 122 4.72 -3.92 20.31
C ALA A 122 3.90 -4.84 19.38
N GLY A 123 4.53 -5.34 18.34
CA GLY A 123 3.87 -6.29 17.44
C GLY A 123 2.97 -5.66 16.41
N LYS A 124 2.91 -4.34 16.36
CA LYS A 124 2.13 -3.62 15.36
C LYS A 124 3.08 -2.78 14.52
N THR A 125 2.69 -2.49 13.30
CA THR A 125 3.54 -1.74 12.39
C THR A 125 2.87 -0.44 12.00
N LEU A 126 3.59 0.67 12.17
CA LEU A 126 3.15 1.94 11.62
C LEU A 126 3.64 2.00 10.18
N LEU A 127 2.71 1.99 9.27
CA LEU A 127 2.99 1.99 7.85
C LEU A 127 2.84 3.41 7.33
N VAL A 128 3.88 3.95 6.72
CA VAL A 128 3.82 5.29 6.16
C VAL A 128 4.16 5.20 4.68
N VAL A 129 3.23 5.64 3.84
CA VAL A 129 3.41 5.63 2.38
C VAL A 129 3.51 7.06 1.92
N HIS A 130 4.66 7.44 1.41
CA HIS A 130 4.90 8.80 0.94
C HIS A 130 5.05 8.78 -0.57
N ASP A 131 4.20 9.54 -1.26
CA ASP A 131 4.26 9.64 -2.72
C ASP A 131 4.69 11.04 -3.12
N LEU A 132 5.72 11.11 -3.94
CA LEU A 132 6.16 12.37 -4.52
C LEU A 132 5.86 12.30 -6.00
N TYR A 133 4.91 13.11 -6.45
CA TYR A 133 4.45 13.10 -7.83
C TYR A 133 5.28 14.04 -8.69
N PRO A 134 5.33 13.81 -10.00
CA PRO A 134 6.12 14.68 -10.88
C PRO A 134 5.52 16.06 -11.07
N SER A 135 4.22 16.22 -10.78
CA SER A 135 3.57 17.51 -10.92
C SER A 135 2.34 17.58 -10.05
N LYS A 136 1.80 18.79 -9.87
CA LYS A 136 0.58 18.97 -9.13
C LYS A 136 -0.56 18.24 -9.85
N GLU A 137 -0.58 18.33 -11.17
CA GLU A 137 -1.62 17.69 -11.96
C GLU A 137 -1.61 16.18 -11.80
N ALA A 138 -0.42 15.60 -11.71
CA ALA A 138 -0.31 14.17 -11.51
C ALA A 138 -0.89 13.76 -10.16
N LEU A 139 -0.63 14.54 -9.13
CA LEU A 139 -1.17 14.27 -7.81
C LEU A 139 -2.69 14.40 -7.83
N ASP A 140 -3.18 15.47 -8.45
CA ASP A 140 -4.62 15.72 -8.48
C ASP A 140 -5.38 14.63 -9.21
N SER A 141 -4.76 14.01 -10.21
CA SER A 141 -5.42 12.95 -10.96
C SER A 141 -5.10 11.56 -10.42
N GLY A 142 -4.27 11.47 -9.40
CA GLY A 142 -3.89 10.17 -8.85
C GLY A 142 -5.03 9.54 -8.08
N SER A 143 -4.92 8.25 -7.87
CA SER A 143 -5.98 7.50 -7.22
C SER A 143 -5.75 7.39 -5.73
N THR A 144 -5.65 8.54 -5.07
CA THR A 144 -5.40 8.54 -3.65
C THR A 144 -6.53 7.90 -2.87
N GLY A 145 -7.72 7.89 -3.41
CA GLY A 145 -8.86 7.30 -2.73
C GLY A 145 -8.80 5.78 -2.64
N ALA A 146 -7.92 5.16 -3.40
CA ALA A 146 -7.82 3.71 -3.39
C ALA A 146 -7.09 3.17 -2.17
N MET A 147 -6.16 3.95 -1.62
CA MET A 147 -5.29 3.47 -0.57
C MET A 147 -6.01 3.08 0.72
N PRO A 148 -6.98 3.85 1.20
CA PRO A 148 -7.65 3.43 2.44
C PRO A 148 -8.30 2.05 2.34
N GLU A 149 -9.00 1.78 1.26
CA GLU A 149 -9.66 0.48 1.10
C GLU A 149 -8.61 -0.62 0.90
N ALA A 150 -7.56 -0.35 0.15
CA ALA A 150 -6.50 -1.33 -0.06
C ALA A 150 -5.84 -1.68 1.27
N LEU A 151 -5.60 -0.70 2.13
CA LEU A 151 -4.99 -0.97 3.42
C LEU A 151 -5.94 -1.71 4.36
N ASP A 152 -7.25 -1.50 4.23
CA ASP A 152 -8.22 -2.31 4.96
C ASP A 152 -8.09 -3.77 4.52
N GLN A 153 -7.94 -3.98 3.23
CA GLN A 153 -7.79 -5.33 2.70
C GLN A 153 -6.47 -5.96 3.15
N LEU A 154 -5.43 -5.15 3.27
CA LEU A 154 -4.16 -5.61 3.79
C LEU A 154 -4.32 -6.09 5.24
N ASP A 155 -5.03 -5.32 6.05
CA ASP A 155 -5.28 -5.72 7.44
C ASP A 155 -6.03 -7.05 7.49
N GLU A 156 -7.01 -7.24 6.64
CA GLU A 156 -7.76 -8.48 6.60
C GLU A 156 -6.87 -9.65 6.22
N LEU A 157 -6.01 -9.45 5.24
CA LEU A 157 -5.09 -10.48 4.81
C LEU A 157 -4.14 -10.86 5.94
N LEU A 158 -3.58 -9.86 6.61
CA LEU A 158 -2.63 -10.11 7.68
C LEU A 158 -3.27 -10.82 8.85
N ALA A 159 -4.51 -10.48 9.17
CA ALA A 159 -5.24 -11.16 10.24
C ALA A 159 -5.44 -12.63 9.88
N SER A 160 -5.73 -12.89 8.62
CA SER A 160 -5.89 -14.25 8.15
C SER A 160 -4.59 -15.05 8.26
N LEU A 161 -3.48 -14.43 7.90
CA LEU A 161 -2.19 -15.10 7.98
C LEU A 161 -1.78 -15.34 9.43
N GLY A 162 -2.04 -14.38 10.29
CA GLY A 162 -1.72 -14.52 11.70
C GLY A 162 -2.53 -15.62 12.35
N SER A 163 -3.80 -15.69 12.03
CA SER A 163 -4.65 -16.72 12.55
C SER A 163 -4.19 -18.09 12.12
N SER A 164 -3.87 -18.23 10.86
CA SER A 164 -3.35 -19.46 10.35
C SER A 164 -2.10 -19.89 11.06
N THR A 165 -1.23 -18.96 11.32
CA THR A 165 0.02 -19.24 11.99
C THR A 165 -0.24 -19.69 13.42
N GLU A 166 -1.17 -19.06 14.05
CA GLU A 166 -1.45 -19.38 15.44
C GLU A 166 -2.04 -20.75 15.62
N THR A 167 -2.77 -21.23 14.67
CA THR A 167 -3.39 -22.51 14.85
C THR A 167 -2.43 -23.67 14.69
N LYS A 168 -1.20 -23.38 14.28
CA LYS A 168 -0.23 -24.43 14.23
C LYS A 168 0.36 -24.68 15.54
#